data_7e5060a9be25ec6015285261aa5b7832
#
_entry.id   7e5060a9be25ec6015285261aa5b7832
#
_cell.length_a   1.000
_cell.length_b   1.000
_cell.length_c   1.000
_cell.angle_alpha   90.00
_cell.angle_beta   90.00
_cell.angle_gamma   90.00
#
_symmetry.space_group_name_H-M   'P 1'
#
loop_
_entity.id
_entity.type
_entity.pdbx_description
1 polymer ?
#
loop_
_entity_poly.entity_id
_entity_poly.type
_entity_poly.pdbx_seq_one_letter_code
_entity_poly.pdbx_strand_id
1 'polypeptide(L)' 'MLKHSKQRDAIEQFLATRYDHPTAETVYLNLREDYPKISLATVYRNLSLLAELGNIQKIPTGNGPDRFDGRPE' A
#
# COMPACT_ATOMS: atom_id res chain seq x y z
N MET A 1 -2.09 5.81 -19.77
CA MET A 1 -1.01 6.08 -18.82
C MET A 1 -1.58 6.64 -17.52
N LEU A 2 -1.11 6.10 -16.41
CA LEU A 2 -1.60 6.54 -15.10
C LEU A 2 -0.91 7.84 -14.70
N LYS A 3 -1.69 8.69 -14.04
CA LYS A 3 -1.16 9.94 -13.55
C LYS A 3 -0.26 9.68 -12.35
N HIS A 4 0.85 10.39 -12.29
CA HIS A 4 1.77 10.32 -11.17
C HIS A 4 1.09 10.79 -9.89
N SER A 5 1.35 10.11 -8.78
CA SER A 5 0.75 10.44 -7.50
C SER A 5 1.82 10.30 -6.42
N LYS A 6 2.04 11.39 -5.67
CA LYS A 6 3.00 11.35 -4.57
C LYS A 6 2.59 10.36 -3.50
N GLN A 7 1.29 10.29 -3.22
CA GLN A 7 0.79 9.36 -2.21
C GLN A 7 0.99 7.92 -2.65
N ARG A 8 0.71 7.62 -3.91
CA ARG A 8 0.90 6.27 -4.42
C ARG A 8 2.37 5.88 -4.39
N ASP A 9 3.25 6.80 -4.78
CA ASP A 9 4.68 6.53 -4.74
C ASP A 9 5.15 6.28 -3.31
N ALA A 10 4.66 7.06 -2.35
CA ALA A 10 5.04 6.91 -0.96
C ALA A 10 4.59 5.54 -0.43
N ILE A 11 3.41 5.09 -0.82
CA ILE A 11 2.91 3.77 -0.43
C ILE A 11 3.83 2.69 -0.98
N GLU A 12 4.17 2.80 -2.24
CA GLU A 12 5.03 1.80 -2.88
C GLU A 12 6.40 1.74 -2.24
N GLN A 13 6.99 2.91 -1.96
CA GLN A 13 8.29 2.97 -1.32
C GLN A 13 8.27 2.43 0.11
N PHE A 14 7.20 2.74 0.84
CA PHE A 14 7.06 2.22 2.19
C PHE A 14 7.07 0.70 2.19
N LEU A 15 6.30 0.11 1.28
CA LEU A 15 6.22 -1.35 1.20
C LEU A 15 7.54 -1.96 0.76
N ALA A 16 8.28 -1.28 -0.11
CA ALA A 16 9.53 -1.81 -0.62
C ALA A 16 10.58 -1.99 0.47
N THR A 17 10.46 -1.25 1.57
CA THR A 17 11.41 -1.34 2.67
C THR A 17 10.95 -2.26 3.79
N ARG A 18 9.77 -2.90 3.64
CA ARG A 18 9.21 -3.74 4.69
C ARG A 18 9.21 -5.20 4.27
N TYR A 19 9.44 -6.06 5.23
CA TYR A 19 9.43 -7.51 5.03
C TYR A 19 8.35 -8.18 5.85
N ASP A 20 7.59 -7.43 6.63
CA ASP A 20 6.61 -7.97 7.56
C ASP A 20 5.19 -7.99 6.97
N HIS A 21 5.06 -7.72 5.68
CA HIS A 21 3.78 -7.78 4.96
C HIS A 21 2.71 -6.97 5.68
N PRO A 22 2.84 -5.63 5.68
CA PRO A 22 1.89 -4.79 6.43
C PRO A 22 0.51 -4.80 5.83
N THR A 23 -0.47 -4.53 6.68
CA THR A 23 -1.85 -4.34 6.25
C THR A 23 -2.04 -2.91 5.76
N ALA A 24 -3.20 -2.67 5.11
CA ALA A 24 -3.52 -1.30 4.68
C ALA A 24 -3.57 -0.35 5.85
N GLU A 25 -4.08 -0.81 6.99
CA GLU A 25 -4.17 0.04 8.18
C GLU A 25 -2.78 0.44 8.67
N THR A 26 -1.84 -0.50 8.66
CA THR A 26 -0.46 -0.20 9.05
C THR A 26 0.15 0.83 8.11
N VAL A 27 -0.06 0.66 6.81
CA VAL A 27 0.43 1.63 5.83
C VAL A 27 -0.17 3.00 6.10
N TYR A 28 -1.48 3.03 6.35
CA TYR A 28 -2.18 4.28 6.61
C TYR A 28 -1.61 4.99 7.85
N LEU A 29 -1.41 4.25 8.94
CA LEU A 29 -0.92 4.84 10.18
C LEU A 29 0.47 5.43 10.02
N ASN A 30 1.29 4.84 9.18
CA ASN A 30 2.63 5.36 8.93
C ASN A 30 2.62 6.56 7.99
N LEU A 31 1.81 6.50 6.94
CA LEU A 31 1.82 7.57 5.95
C LEU A 31 1.11 8.83 6.42
N ARG A 32 0.20 8.71 7.38
CA ARG A 32 -0.52 9.89 7.84
C ARG A 32 0.37 10.89 8.53
N GLU A 33 1.56 10.49 8.95
CA GLU A 33 2.51 11.41 9.56
C GLU A 33 3.03 12.41 8.54
N ASP A 34 3.25 11.96 7.31
CA ASP A 34 3.71 12.85 6.24
C ASP A 34 2.55 13.40 5.41
N TYR A 35 1.42 12.71 5.43
CA TYR A 35 0.25 13.10 4.65
C TYR A 35 -0.97 13.09 5.58
N PRO A 36 -1.09 14.13 6.44
CA PRO A 36 -2.12 14.11 7.47
C PRO A 36 -3.55 14.05 6.95
N LYS A 37 -3.76 14.42 5.70
CA LYS A 37 -5.10 14.41 5.11
C LYS A 37 -5.41 13.14 4.35
N ILE A 38 -4.48 12.18 4.32
CA ILE A 38 -4.73 10.93 3.63
C ILE A 38 -5.79 10.13 4.39
N SER A 39 -6.64 9.41 3.67
CA SER A 39 -7.66 8.58 4.29
C SER A 39 -7.32 7.11 4.08
N LEU A 40 -7.90 6.27 4.93
CA LEU A 40 -7.71 4.82 4.77
C LEU A 40 -8.26 4.35 3.43
N ALA A 41 -9.37 4.95 2.97
CA ALA A 41 -9.94 4.60 1.68
C ALA A 41 -8.96 4.91 0.55
N THR A 42 -8.24 6.03 0.65
CA THR A 42 -7.25 6.38 -0.36
C THR A 42 -6.11 5.37 -0.36
N VAL A 43 -5.67 4.94 0.83
CA VAL A 43 -4.62 3.94 0.93
C VAL A 43 -5.07 2.63 0.28
N TYR A 44 -6.28 2.17 0.59
CA TYR A 44 -6.81 0.95 -0.02
C TYR A 44 -6.88 1.05 -1.53
N ARG A 45 -7.35 2.18 -2.04
CA ARG A 45 -7.49 2.38 -3.47
C ARG A 45 -6.13 2.30 -4.16
N ASN A 46 -5.13 2.94 -3.58
CA ASN A 46 -3.79 2.92 -4.17
C ASN A 46 -3.15 1.55 -4.06
N LEU A 47 -3.34 0.85 -2.94
CA LEU A 47 -2.82 -0.50 -2.81
C LEU A 47 -3.42 -1.44 -3.84
N SER A 48 -4.74 -1.33 -4.05
CA SER A 48 -5.40 -2.15 -5.06
C SER A 48 -4.87 -1.85 -6.45
N LEU A 49 -4.68 -0.57 -6.76
CA LEU A 49 -4.15 -0.18 -8.05
C LEU A 49 -2.73 -0.72 -8.26
N LEU A 50 -1.88 -0.57 -7.26
CA LEU A 50 -0.50 -1.06 -7.37
C LEU A 50 -0.46 -2.58 -7.55
N ALA A 51 -1.36 -3.29 -6.88
CA ALA A 51 -1.43 -4.74 -7.03
C ALA A 51 -1.89 -5.12 -8.43
N GLU A 52 -2.86 -4.39 -8.98
CA GLU A 52 -3.32 -4.64 -10.34
C GLU A 52 -2.23 -4.40 -11.36
N LEU A 53 -1.39 -3.42 -11.11
CA LEU A 53 -0.28 -3.09 -12.00
C LEU A 53 0.88 -4.08 -11.87
N GLY A 54 0.85 -4.95 -10.86
CA GLY A 54 1.93 -5.88 -10.63
C GLY A 54 3.12 -5.30 -9.91
N ASN A 55 2.97 -4.10 -9.35
CA ASN A 55 4.07 -3.44 -8.64
C ASN A 55 4.19 -3.91 -7.21
N ILE A 56 3.13 -4.44 -6.64
CA ILE A 56 3.14 -5.04 -5.31
C ILE A 56 2.28 -6.30 -5.35
N GLN A 57 2.37 -7.11 -4.31
CA GLN A 57 1.55 -8.31 -4.18
C GLN A 57 0.55 -8.14 -3.05
N LYS A 58 -0.68 -8.58 -3.29
CA LYS A 58 -1.71 -8.66 -2.27
C LYS A 58 -1.72 -10.08 -1.74
N ILE A 59 -1.60 -10.22 -0.43
CA ILE A 59 -1.52 -11.53 0.22
C ILE A 59 -2.75 -11.72 1.09
N PRO A 60 -3.75 -12.48 0.63
CA PRO A 60 -4.94 -12.75 1.45
C PRO A 60 -4.58 -13.68 2.59
N THR A 61 -5.10 -13.40 3.78
CA THR A 61 -4.80 -14.19 4.96
C THR A 61 -5.92 -15.14 5.34
N GLY A 62 -7.10 -14.95 4.77
CA GLY A 62 -8.24 -15.81 5.05
C GLY A 62 -8.99 -15.47 6.31
N ASN A 63 -8.31 -15.07 7.37
CA ASN A 63 -8.92 -14.81 8.66
C ASN A 63 -8.73 -13.39 9.15
N GLY A 64 -8.25 -12.51 8.31
CA GLY A 64 -7.99 -11.14 8.73
C GLY A 64 -7.82 -10.25 7.55
N PRO A 65 -7.36 -9.03 7.78
CA PRO A 65 -7.15 -8.10 6.67
C PRO A 65 -6.06 -8.61 5.73
N ASP A 66 -6.20 -8.26 4.46
CA ASP A 66 -5.18 -8.59 3.48
C ASP A 66 -3.87 -7.92 3.82
N ARG A 67 -2.77 -8.57 3.49
CA ARG A 67 -1.44 -8.00 3.66
C ARG A 67 -0.84 -7.72 2.30
N PHE A 68 0.22 -6.92 2.31
CA PHE A 68 0.81 -6.45 1.06
C PHE A 68 2.32 -6.58 1.12
N ASP A 69 2.90 -6.97 -0.01
CA ASP A 69 4.34 -7.08 -0.16
C ASP A 69 4.78 -6.15 -1.29
N GLY A 70 5.71 -5.28 -1.01
CA GLY A 70 6.18 -4.30 -1.99
C GLY A 70 7.14 -4.86 -3.02
N ARG A 71 7.43 -6.14 -2.97
CA ARG A 71 8.33 -6.76 -3.93
C ARG A 71 7.54 -7.69 -4.83
N PRO A 72 7.40 -7.33 -6.10
CA PRO A 72 6.76 -8.24 -7.05
C PRO A 72 7.62 -9.49 -7.18
N GLU A 73 6.97 -10.59 -7.31
CA GLU A 73 7.65 -11.86 -7.33
C GLU A 73 8.57 -11.98 -8.53
#